data_ba1bc45da21f9f9a80111524d4743102
#
_entry.id   ba1bc45da21f9f9a80111524d4743102
#
_cell.length_a   1.000
_cell.length_b   1.000
_cell.length_c   1.000
_cell.angle_alpha   90.00
_cell.angle_beta   90.00
_cell.angle_gamma   90.00
#
_symmetry.space_group_name_H-M   'P 1'
#
loop_
_entity.id
_entity.type
_entity.pdbx_description
1 polymer ?
#
loop_
_entity_poly.entity_id
_entity_poly.type
_entity_poly.pdbx_seq_one_letter_code
_entity_poly.pdbx_strand_id
1 'polypeptide(L)'
;MNARAAGAAAATVLLLVALGLSWWGALDRAASERTHAALERALVTFALSRTLNAVISVAQGTELAFEPAGVGVVITAGEILDPLNDLVEQFSWLTLMAASSLGIQLMLGDMFGSAVVNWALTVSIVASLVALWWRPQRHQALRATLLRLTAAFAFLRFAIVLATLGTGLIDQYYLAQREQSAVDYLSQTRGKIEAANEAPVPPATTPDSVLERLNKFFDDQRQALDIEGRLTRLRQDVEGAVEQIVNLIVVYVIETLLLPLGFLVVAWGLVRHAWRRIA
;
A
#
# COMPACT_ATOMS: atom_id res chain seq x y z
N MET A 1 -41.62 12.45 -28.66
CA MET A 1 -41.32 11.45 -27.61
C MET A 1 -41.36 12.20 -26.29
N ASN A 2 -42.32 11.92 -25.41
CA ASN A 2 -42.53 12.70 -24.19
C ASN A 2 -41.26 12.54 -23.28
N ALA A 3 -40.78 13.63 -22.68
CA ALA A 3 -39.61 13.63 -21.79
C ALA A 3 -39.65 12.53 -20.71
N ARG A 4 -40.84 12.17 -20.24
CA ARG A 4 -41.09 11.06 -19.30
C ARG A 4 -40.77 9.67 -19.89
N ALA A 5 -41.15 9.44 -21.15
CA ALA A 5 -40.87 8.16 -21.84
C ALA A 5 -39.39 8.01 -22.13
N ALA A 6 -38.69 9.08 -22.50
CA ALA A 6 -37.22 9.08 -22.65
C ALA A 6 -36.51 8.78 -21.34
N GLY A 7 -36.94 9.37 -20.22
CA GLY A 7 -36.37 9.08 -18.89
C GLY A 7 -36.60 7.63 -18.44
N ALA A 8 -37.77 7.06 -18.69
CA ALA A 8 -38.08 5.67 -18.39
C ALA A 8 -37.24 4.70 -19.24
N ALA A 9 -37.06 5.00 -20.53
CA ALA A 9 -36.22 4.22 -21.42
C ALA A 9 -34.74 4.25 -20.97
N ALA A 10 -34.18 5.41 -20.63
CA ALA A 10 -32.83 5.56 -20.13
C ALA A 10 -32.64 4.79 -18.81
N ALA A 11 -33.58 4.88 -17.87
CA ALA A 11 -33.55 4.12 -16.63
C ALA A 11 -33.58 2.60 -16.90
N THR A 12 -34.40 2.15 -17.84
CA THR A 12 -34.46 0.73 -18.23
C THR A 12 -33.13 0.24 -18.77
N VAL A 13 -32.49 0.99 -19.66
CA VAL A 13 -31.18 0.63 -20.22
C VAL A 13 -30.13 0.53 -19.09
N LEU A 14 -30.07 1.51 -18.20
CA LEU A 14 -29.13 1.49 -17.06
C LEU A 14 -29.36 0.28 -16.15
N LEU A 15 -30.60 -0.06 -15.83
CA LEU A 15 -30.96 -1.22 -15.01
C LEU A 15 -30.57 -2.54 -15.68
N LEU A 16 -30.79 -2.67 -17.00
CA LEU A 16 -30.40 -3.86 -17.75
C LEU A 16 -28.88 -4.01 -17.87
N VAL A 17 -28.16 -2.90 -18.07
CA VAL A 17 -26.69 -2.88 -18.05
C VAL A 17 -26.17 -3.31 -16.67
N ALA A 18 -26.71 -2.76 -15.59
CA ALA A 18 -26.33 -3.14 -14.22
C ALA A 18 -26.61 -4.63 -13.96
N LEU A 19 -27.74 -5.16 -14.44
CA LEU A 19 -28.07 -6.57 -14.34
C LEU A 19 -27.05 -7.45 -15.09
N GLY A 20 -26.74 -7.09 -16.33
CA GLY A 20 -25.75 -7.82 -17.14
C GLY A 20 -24.36 -7.83 -16.52
N LEU A 21 -23.89 -6.66 -16.06
CA LEU A 21 -22.60 -6.52 -15.39
C LEU A 21 -22.53 -7.30 -14.07
N SER A 22 -23.64 -7.38 -13.32
CA SER A 22 -23.70 -8.11 -12.04
C SER A 22 -23.46 -9.62 -12.22
N TRP A 23 -23.91 -10.20 -13.32
CA TRP A 23 -23.77 -11.63 -13.60
C TRP A 23 -22.58 -11.99 -14.49
N TRP A 24 -21.96 -11.01 -15.15
CA TRP A 24 -20.82 -11.27 -16.02
C TRP A 24 -19.57 -11.72 -15.27
N GLY A 25 -19.37 -11.25 -14.03
CA GLY A 25 -18.26 -11.62 -13.15
C GLY A 25 -16.85 -11.20 -13.63
N ALA A 26 -16.72 -10.56 -14.81
CA ALA A 26 -15.42 -10.13 -15.31
C ALA A 26 -14.83 -8.97 -14.48
N LEU A 27 -15.69 -8.04 -14.05
CA LEU A 27 -15.28 -6.93 -13.19
C LEU A 27 -14.80 -7.41 -11.82
N ASP A 28 -15.50 -8.40 -11.25
CA ASP A 28 -15.13 -8.99 -9.96
C ASP A 28 -13.78 -9.70 -10.05
N ARG A 29 -13.56 -10.50 -11.10
CA ARG A 29 -12.26 -11.14 -11.33
C ARG A 29 -11.13 -10.12 -11.48
N ALA A 30 -11.33 -9.11 -12.33
CA ALA A 30 -10.32 -8.07 -12.52
C ALA A 30 -10.03 -7.28 -11.24
N ALA A 31 -11.04 -7.00 -10.41
CA ALA A 31 -10.86 -6.36 -9.12
C ALA A 31 -10.12 -7.27 -8.13
N SER A 32 -10.53 -8.54 -8.03
CA SER A 32 -9.90 -9.54 -7.16
C SER A 32 -8.43 -9.76 -7.51
N GLU A 33 -8.11 -9.97 -8.80
CA GLU A 33 -6.73 -10.15 -9.28
C GLU A 33 -5.84 -8.95 -8.93
N ARG A 34 -6.34 -7.73 -9.11
CA ARG A 34 -5.59 -6.51 -8.75
C ARG A 34 -5.37 -6.38 -7.25
N THR A 35 -6.41 -6.66 -6.46
CA THR A 35 -6.28 -6.58 -4.99
C THR A 35 -5.35 -7.68 -4.46
N HIS A 36 -5.37 -8.89 -5.03
CA HIS A 36 -4.42 -9.94 -4.69
C HIS A 36 -2.98 -9.52 -5.01
N ALA A 37 -2.73 -8.96 -6.19
CA ALA A 37 -1.40 -8.48 -6.55
C ALA A 37 -0.92 -7.35 -5.62
N ALA A 38 -1.79 -6.41 -5.25
CA ALA A 38 -1.47 -5.35 -4.30
C ALA A 38 -1.19 -5.91 -2.89
N LEU A 39 -1.98 -6.90 -2.43
CA LEU A 39 -1.77 -7.59 -1.15
C LEU A 39 -0.42 -8.32 -1.13
N GLU A 40 -0.06 -9.02 -2.20
CA GLU A 40 1.23 -9.70 -2.33
C GLU A 40 2.38 -8.70 -2.24
N ARG A 41 2.32 -7.58 -2.96
CA ARG A 41 3.33 -6.51 -2.87
C ARG A 41 3.45 -5.96 -1.45
N ALA A 42 2.33 -5.67 -0.79
CA ALA A 42 2.33 -5.18 0.59
C ALA A 42 2.95 -6.19 1.58
N LEU A 43 2.69 -7.49 1.41
CA LEU A 43 3.28 -8.54 2.23
C LEU A 43 4.78 -8.71 1.96
N VAL A 44 5.23 -8.62 0.72
CA VAL A 44 6.65 -8.64 0.35
C VAL A 44 7.37 -7.44 0.97
N THR A 45 6.78 -6.26 0.88
CA THR A 45 7.35 -5.04 1.49
C THR A 45 7.36 -5.12 3.02
N PHE A 46 6.33 -5.71 3.64
CA PHE A 46 6.33 -6.01 5.08
C PHE A 46 7.47 -6.96 5.45
N ALA A 47 7.67 -8.04 4.71
CA ALA A 47 8.78 -8.98 4.95
C ALA A 47 10.15 -8.30 4.78
N LEU A 48 10.31 -7.44 3.76
CA LEU A 48 11.52 -6.66 3.56
C LEU A 48 11.79 -5.71 4.74
N SER A 49 10.77 -4.99 5.22
CA SER A 49 10.91 -4.09 6.36
C SER A 49 11.29 -4.84 7.64
N ARG A 50 10.75 -6.04 7.88
CA ARG A 50 11.10 -6.87 9.04
C ARG A 50 12.53 -7.40 8.94
N THR A 51 12.98 -7.82 7.74
CA THR A 51 14.36 -8.26 7.54
C THR A 51 15.35 -7.10 7.65
N LEU A 52 15.01 -5.92 7.13
CA LEU A 52 15.82 -4.71 7.29
C LEU A 52 15.96 -4.34 8.78
N ASN A 53 14.87 -4.37 9.54
CA ASN A 53 14.89 -4.15 10.99
C ASN A 53 15.83 -5.14 11.72
N ALA A 54 15.80 -6.42 11.35
CA ALA A 54 16.68 -7.42 11.94
C ALA A 54 18.16 -7.14 11.62
N VAL A 55 18.48 -6.79 10.38
CA VAL A 55 19.87 -6.46 9.96
C VAL A 55 20.37 -5.19 10.65
N ILE A 56 19.53 -4.16 10.80
CA ILE A 56 19.85 -2.94 11.55
C ILE A 56 20.10 -3.27 13.02
N SER A 57 19.26 -4.08 13.65
CA SER A 57 19.43 -4.48 15.06
C SER A 57 20.75 -5.23 15.31
N VAL A 58 21.18 -6.07 14.37
CA VAL A 58 22.49 -6.73 14.44
C VAL A 58 23.62 -5.71 14.29
N ALA A 59 23.49 -4.76 13.34
CA ALA A 59 24.49 -3.71 13.12
C ALA A 59 24.63 -2.78 14.34
N GLN A 60 23.53 -2.45 15.01
CA GLN A 60 23.52 -1.65 16.24
C GLN A 60 24.25 -2.35 17.41
N GLY A 61 24.19 -3.69 17.47
CA GLY A 61 24.91 -4.49 18.47
C GLY A 61 26.41 -4.62 18.20
N THR A 62 26.90 -4.15 17.06
CA THR A 62 28.33 -4.23 16.69
C THR A 62 29.05 -2.97 17.17
N GLU A 63 29.84 -3.07 18.25
CA GLU A 63 30.67 -1.98 18.72
C GLU A 63 31.94 -1.86 17.85
N LEU A 64 32.05 -0.74 17.14
CA LEU A 64 33.28 -0.36 16.46
C LEU A 64 34.19 0.38 17.46
N ALA A 65 34.98 -0.36 18.24
CA ALA A 65 35.98 0.22 19.13
C ALA A 65 37.17 0.75 18.31
N PHE A 66 37.32 2.07 18.26
CA PHE A 66 38.45 2.71 17.63
C PHE A 66 39.29 3.42 18.71
N GLU A 67 40.47 2.92 19.00
CA GLU A 67 41.43 3.51 19.94
C GLU A 67 42.71 3.98 19.22
N PRO A 68 42.70 5.13 18.51
CA PRO A 68 43.94 5.71 18.03
C PRO A 68 44.72 6.33 19.19
N ALA A 69 45.88 5.80 19.51
CA ALA A 69 46.85 6.36 20.49
C ALA A 69 46.31 6.53 21.94
N GLY A 70 45.43 5.64 22.40
CA GLY A 70 44.97 5.65 23.81
C GLY A 70 43.90 6.66 24.16
N VAL A 71 43.32 7.35 23.18
CA VAL A 71 42.12 8.16 23.32
C VAL A 71 41.00 7.48 22.56
N GLY A 72 40.22 6.65 23.25
CA GLY A 72 39.12 5.89 22.64
C GLY A 72 37.94 6.78 22.32
N VAL A 73 37.60 6.92 21.04
CA VAL A 73 36.29 7.37 20.61
C VAL A 73 35.55 6.11 20.16
N VAL A 74 34.60 5.66 20.98
CA VAL A 74 33.68 4.59 20.62
C VAL A 74 32.55 5.24 19.79
N ILE A 75 32.63 5.13 18.49
CA ILE A 75 31.51 5.50 17.62
C ILE A 75 30.67 4.25 17.44
N THR A 76 29.51 4.20 18.09
CA THR A 76 28.56 3.14 17.90
C THR A 76 27.83 3.36 16.56
N ALA A 77 27.91 2.42 15.64
CA ALA A 77 27.12 2.40 14.42
C ALA A 77 25.60 2.51 14.75
N GLY A 78 25.25 2.16 15.99
CA GLY A 78 23.93 2.28 16.57
C GLY A 78 23.36 3.70 16.49
N GLU A 79 24.11 4.72 16.91
CA GLU A 79 23.63 6.10 16.91
C GLU A 79 23.25 6.61 15.51
N ILE A 80 23.92 6.13 14.46
CA ILE A 80 23.62 6.49 13.07
C ILE A 80 22.38 5.74 12.57
N LEU A 81 22.17 4.52 13.04
CA LEU A 81 21.09 3.64 12.60
C LEU A 81 19.80 3.81 13.40
N ASP A 82 19.84 4.45 14.60
CA ASP A 82 18.68 4.64 15.47
C ASP A 82 17.48 5.28 14.76
N PRO A 83 17.63 6.40 14.01
CA PRO A 83 16.50 7.02 13.32
C PRO A 83 15.91 6.11 12.25
N LEU A 84 16.75 5.30 11.59
CA LEU A 84 16.30 4.36 10.59
C LEU A 84 15.58 3.17 11.23
N ASN A 85 16.07 2.67 12.37
CA ASN A 85 15.45 1.58 13.10
C ASN A 85 14.01 1.90 13.51
N ASP A 86 13.81 3.07 14.13
CA ASP A 86 12.50 3.53 14.57
C ASP A 86 11.53 3.69 13.40
N LEU A 87 12.03 4.25 12.29
CA LEU A 87 11.23 4.44 11.10
C LEU A 87 10.87 3.11 10.41
N VAL A 88 11.78 2.16 10.35
CA VAL A 88 11.55 0.83 9.77
C VAL A 88 10.54 0.05 10.62
N GLU A 89 10.57 0.17 11.94
CA GLU A 89 9.59 -0.43 12.82
C GLU A 89 8.18 0.12 12.55
N GLN A 90 8.05 1.46 12.50
CA GLN A 90 6.78 2.12 12.18
C GLN A 90 6.29 1.76 10.77
N PHE A 91 7.21 1.69 9.80
CA PHE A 91 6.91 1.29 8.44
C PHE A 91 6.43 -0.16 8.35
N SER A 92 7.02 -1.07 9.12
CA SER A 92 6.56 -2.46 9.22
C SER A 92 5.10 -2.53 9.69
N TRP A 93 4.72 -1.75 10.69
CA TRP A 93 3.34 -1.63 11.16
C TRP A 93 2.42 -1.10 10.06
N LEU A 94 2.83 -0.06 9.35
CA LEU A 94 2.05 0.53 8.28
C LEU A 94 1.80 -0.47 7.13
N THR A 95 2.83 -1.19 6.70
CA THR A 95 2.70 -2.19 5.62
C THR A 95 1.81 -3.36 6.03
N LEU A 96 1.86 -3.78 7.31
CA LEU A 96 0.92 -4.77 7.85
C LEU A 96 -0.52 -4.25 7.84
N MET A 97 -0.74 -2.99 8.22
CA MET A 97 -2.06 -2.35 8.16
C MET A 97 -2.56 -2.23 6.72
N ALA A 98 -1.69 -1.88 5.77
CA ALA A 98 -2.00 -1.83 4.35
C ALA A 98 -2.42 -3.22 3.82
N ALA A 99 -1.66 -4.26 4.12
CA ALA A 99 -1.99 -5.64 3.77
C ALA A 99 -3.33 -6.08 4.39
N SER A 100 -3.58 -5.73 5.65
CA SER A 100 -4.85 -6.01 6.33
C SER A 100 -6.03 -5.29 5.66
N SER A 101 -5.86 -4.02 5.26
CA SER A 101 -6.87 -3.26 4.53
C SER A 101 -7.21 -3.90 3.19
N LEU A 102 -6.20 -4.35 2.44
CA LEU A 102 -6.38 -5.06 1.17
C LEU A 102 -7.07 -6.42 1.38
N GLY A 103 -6.72 -7.15 2.44
CA GLY A 103 -7.42 -8.37 2.82
C GLY A 103 -8.91 -8.15 3.13
N ILE A 104 -9.23 -7.07 3.84
CA ILE A 104 -10.63 -6.67 4.09
C ILE A 104 -11.34 -6.30 2.78
N GLN A 105 -10.68 -5.60 1.86
CA GLN A 105 -11.26 -5.25 0.55
C GLN A 105 -11.58 -6.51 -0.28
N LEU A 106 -10.69 -7.52 -0.27
CA LEU A 106 -10.96 -8.83 -0.89
C LEU A 106 -12.19 -9.50 -0.29
N MET A 107 -12.23 -9.60 1.04
CA MET A 107 -13.36 -10.22 1.74
C MET A 107 -14.69 -9.51 1.46
N LEU A 108 -14.69 -8.17 1.45
CA LEU A 108 -15.87 -7.39 1.11
C LEU A 108 -16.24 -7.55 -0.38
N GLY A 109 -15.27 -7.62 -1.27
CA GLY A 109 -15.46 -7.90 -2.69
C GLY A 109 -16.19 -9.23 -2.90
N ASP A 110 -15.72 -10.29 -2.27
CA ASP A 110 -16.34 -11.61 -2.33
C ASP A 110 -17.75 -11.62 -1.71
N MET A 111 -17.94 -10.95 -0.57
CA MET A 111 -19.23 -10.87 0.10
C MET A 111 -20.26 -10.13 -0.76
N PHE A 112 -19.91 -8.99 -1.32
CA PHE A 112 -20.81 -8.17 -2.15
C PHE A 112 -20.92 -8.71 -3.58
N GLY A 113 -19.94 -9.49 -4.07
CA GLY A 113 -19.99 -10.26 -5.31
C GLY A 113 -20.80 -11.55 -5.22
N SER A 114 -21.25 -11.94 -4.03
CA SER A 114 -21.93 -13.22 -3.80
C SER A 114 -23.24 -13.36 -4.56
N ALA A 115 -23.65 -14.60 -4.81
CA ALA A 115 -24.91 -14.92 -5.45
C ALA A 115 -26.14 -14.33 -4.72
N VAL A 116 -26.08 -14.23 -3.40
CA VAL A 116 -27.16 -13.64 -2.58
C VAL A 116 -27.38 -12.17 -2.93
N VAL A 117 -26.31 -11.38 -2.99
CA VAL A 117 -26.40 -9.96 -3.36
C VAL A 117 -26.81 -9.78 -4.82
N ASN A 118 -26.31 -10.63 -5.73
CA ASN A 118 -26.70 -10.64 -7.12
C ASN A 118 -28.20 -10.95 -7.30
N TRP A 119 -28.76 -11.91 -6.58
CA TRP A 119 -30.18 -12.22 -6.60
C TRP A 119 -31.01 -11.09 -5.99
N ALA A 120 -30.58 -10.50 -4.87
CA ALA A 120 -31.26 -9.34 -4.26
C ALA A 120 -31.34 -8.16 -5.23
N LEU A 121 -30.21 -7.85 -5.91
CA LEU A 121 -30.16 -6.82 -6.94
C LEU A 121 -31.07 -7.17 -8.13
N THR A 122 -31.05 -8.40 -8.60
CA THR A 122 -31.88 -8.88 -9.72
C THR A 122 -33.37 -8.70 -9.42
N VAL A 123 -33.81 -9.18 -8.26
CA VAL A 123 -35.22 -9.04 -7.82
C VAL A 123 -35.61 -7.57 -7.71
N SER A 124 -34.72 -6.75 -7.15
CA SER A 124 -34.94 -5.31 -7.02
C SER A 124 -35.03 -4.60 -8.38
N ILE A 125 -34.18 -4.98 -9.36
CA ILE A 125 -34.21 -4.47 -10.74
C ILE A 125 -35.53 -4.87 -11.42
N VAL A 126 -35.91 -6.14 -11.36
CA VAL A 126 -37.15 -6.64 -11.96
C VAL A 126 -38.37 -5.91 -11.37
N ALA A 127 -38.45 -5.80 -10.05
CA ALA A 127 -39.52 -5.04 -9.38
C ALA A 127 -39.56 -3.58 -9.84
N SER A 128 -38.40 -2.93 -10.00
CA SER A 128 -38.30 -1.56 -10.49
C SER A 128 -38.74 -1.41 -11.95
N LEU A 129 -38.38 -2.36 -12.81
CA LEU A 129 -38.80 -2.39 -14.22
C LEU A 129 -40.32 -2.57 -14.33
N VAL A 130 -40.88 -3.51 -13.56
CA VAL A 130 -42.34 -3.70 -13.52
C VAL A 130 -43.03 -2.42 -13.04
N ALA A 131 -42.56 -1.80 -11.96
CA ALA A 131 -43.15 -0.55 -11.46
C ALA A 131 -42.99 0.64 -12.44
N LEU A 132 -41.93 0.63 -13.27
CA LEU A 132 -41.66 1.67 -14.26
C LEU A 132 -42.66 1.65 -15.41
N TRP A 133 -43.03 0.45 -15.86
CA TRP A 133 -43.87 0.25 -17.03
C TRP A 133 -45.34 -0.07 -16.70
N TRP A 134 -45.66 -0.53 -15.46
CA TRP A 134 -47.03 -0.87 -15.04
C TRP A 134 -47.68 0.30 -14.31
N ARG A 135 -48.65 0.95 -14.90
CA ARG A 135 -49.49 2.03 -14.36
C ARG A 135 -48.68 3.16 -13.67
N PRO A 136 -47.94 3.96 -14.43
CA PRO A 136 -46.95 4.90 -13.87
C PRO A 136 -47.54 6.03 -13.02
N GLN A 137 -48.85 6.27 -13.09
CA GLN A 137 -49.51 7.43 -12.41
C GLN A 137 -50.08 7.09 -11.01
N ARG A 138 -50.37 5.82 -10.71
CA ARG A 138 -51.07 5.45 -9.47
C ARG A 138 -50.17 5.17 -8.28
N HIS A 139 -48.88 4.88 -8.50
CA HIS A 139 -47.96 4.42 -7.46
C HIS A 139 -46.59 5.10 -7.53
N GLN A 140 -46.57 6.43 -7.63
CA GLN A 140 -45.29 7.19 -7.72
C GLN A 140 -44.38 6.96 -6.50
N ALA A 141 -44.96 6.92 -5.29
CA ALA A 141 -44.17 6.66 -4.06
C ALA A 141 -43.53 5.27 -4.07
N LEU A 142 -44.29 4.22 -4.45
CA LEU A 142 -43.76 2.86 -4.54
C LEU A 142 -42.64 2.75 -5.58
N ARG A 143 -42.83 3.37 -6.75
CA ARG A 143 -41.79 3.43 -7.79
C ARG A 143 -40.51 4.11 -7.30
N ALA A 144 -40.63 5.27 -6.65
CA ALA A 144 -39.49 5.98 -6.10
C ALA A 144 -38.78 5.15 -5.04
N THR A 145 -39.50 4.44 -4.17
CA THR A 145 -38.92 3.54 -3.14
C THR A 145 -38.18 2.36 -3.78
N LEU A 146 -38.78 1.70 -4.78
CA LEU A 146 -38.13 0.58 -5.48
C LEU A 146 -36.86 1.02 -6.21
N LEU A 147 -36.89 2.16 -6.91
CA LEU A 147 -35.67 2.68 -7.58
C LEU A 147 -34.59 3.05 -6.59
N ARG A 148 -34.93 3.62 -5.43
CA ARG A 148 -33.97 3.92 -4.35
C ARG A 148 -33.39 2.65 -3.77
N LEU A 149 -34.19 1.62 -3.54
CA LEU A 149 -33.73 0.33 -3.04
C LEU A 149 -32.80 -0.33 -4.05
N THR A 150 -33.14 -0.31 -5.35
CA THR A 150 -32.27 -0.83 -6.42
C THR A 150 -30.96 -0.05 -6.49
N ALA A 151 -30.98 1.27 -6.37
CA ALA A 151 -29.75 2.07 -6.33
C ALA A 151 -28.87 1.74 -5.10
N ALA A 152 -29.48 1.44 -3.95
CA ALA A 152 -28.74 0.99 -2.76
C ALA A 152 -28.11 -0.40 -2.97
N PHE A 153 -28.84 -1.36 -3.54
CA PHE A 153 -28.26 -2.67 -3.86
C PHE A 153 -27.20 -2.59 -4.96
N ALA A 154 -27.39 -1.75 -5.97
CA ALA A 154 -26.38 -1.52 -7.00
C ALA A 154 -25.10 -0.88 -6.42
N PHE A 155 -25.27 0.09 -5.51
CA PHE A 155 -24.12 0.67 -4.79
C PHE A 155 -23.39 -0.42 -3.99
N LEU A 156 -24.10 -1.20 -3.18
CA LEU A 156 -23.51 -2.28 -2.39
C LEU A 156 -22.76 -3.28 -3.27
N ARG A 157 -23.33 -3.63 -4.42
CA ARG A 157 -22.77 -4.60 -5.38
C ARG A 157 -21.50 -4.11 -6.08
N PHE A 158 -21.48 -2.84 -6.48
CA PHE A 158 -20.43 -2.33 -7.37
C PHE A 158 -19.44 -1.38 -6.72
N ALA A 159 -19.74 -0.82 -5.54
CA ALA A 159 -18.91 0.23 -4.95
C ALA A 159 -17.46 -0.21 -4.71
N ILE A 160 -17.25 -1.39 -4.11
CA ILE A 160 -15.92 -1.93 -3.85
C ILE A 160 -15.18 -2.27 -5.14
N VAL A 161 -15.86 -2.95 -6.07
CA VAL A 161 -15.27 -3.31 -7.37
C VAL A 161 -14.80 -2.07 -8.14
N LEU A 162 -15.64 -1.04 -8.18
CA LEU A 162 -15.29 0.22 -8.86
C LEU A 162 -14.19 0.98 -8.13
N ALA A 163 -14.20 0.99 -6.80
CA ALA A 163 -13.13 1.59 -6.01
C ALA A 163 -11.79 0.87 -6.28
N THR A 164 -11.75 -0.44 -6.23
CA THR A 164 -10.55 -1.24 -6.51
C THR A 164 -10.04 -1.05 -7.94
N LEU A 165 -10.91 -1.10 -8.93
CA LEU A 165 -10.51 -0.88 -10.33
C LEU A 165 -10.00 0.55 -10.55
N GLY A 166 -10.64 1.55 -9.93
CA GLY A 166 -10.20 2.95 -9.99
C GLY A 166 -8.85 3.16 -9.31
N THR A 167 -8.66 2.60 -8.12
CA THR A 167 -7.37 2.62 -7.42
C THR A 167 -6.28 1.96 -8.26
N GLY A 168 -6.55 0.77 -8.83
CA GLY A 168 -5.59 0.06 -9.65
C GLY A 168 -5.18 0.80 -10.93
N LEU A 169 -6.03 1.64 -11.50
CA LEU A 169 -5.64 2.52 -12.61
C LEU A 169 -4.66 3.60 -12.15
N ILE A 170 -4.94 4.23 -11.01
CA ILE A 170 -4.05 5.26 -10.45
C ILE A 170 -2.71 4.64 -10.03
N ASP A 171 -2.74 3.47 -9.40
CA ASP A 171 -1.55 2.71 -9.03
C ASP A 171 -0.66 2.45 -10.25
N GLN A 172 -1.19 1.87 -11.30
CA GLN A 172 -0.45 1.52 -12.52
C GLN A 172 0.25 2.73 -13.16
N TYR A 173 -0.36 3.91 -13.14
CA TYR A 173 0.18 5.09 -13.83
C TYR A 173 1.08 5.97 -12.95
N TYR A 174 0.91 5.95 -11.62
CA TYR A 174 1.54 6.94 -10.73
C TYR A 174 2.29 6.35 -9.54
N LEU A 175 1.83 5.22 -8.98
CA LEU A 175 2.34 4.71 -7.71
C LEU A 175 3.31 3.54 -7.88
N ALA A 176 3.01 2.60 -8.78
CA ALA A 176 3.76 1.35 -8.93
C ALA A 176 5.26 1.57 -9.22
N GLN A 177 5.62 2.54 -10.05
CA GLN A 177 7.02 2.84 -10.34
C GLN A 177 7.75 3.39 -9.11
N ARG A 178 7.09 4.24 -8.32
CA ARG A 178 7.66 4.80 -7.08
C ARG A 178 7.85 3.73 -6.03
N GLU A 179 6.84 2.87 -5.87
CA GLU A 179 6.90 1.72 -4.97
C GLU A 179 8.09 0.82 -5.31
N GLN A 180 8.21 0.42 -6.57
CA GLN A 180 9.26 -0.48 -7.01
C GLN A 180 10.67 0.11 -6.84
N SER A 181 10.86 1.38 -7.22
CA SER A 181 12.15 2.06 -7.04
C SER A 181 12.56 2.14 -5.56
N ALA A 182 11.61 2.40 -4.68
CA ALA A 182 11.88 2.50 -3.25
C ALA A 182 12.17 1.11 -2.63
N VAL A 183 11.42 0.08 -2.99
CA VAL A 183 11.64 -1.31 -2.55
C VAL A 183 13.02 -1.81 -3.02
N ASP A 184 13.39 -1.53 -4.28
CA ASP A 184 14.69 -1.91 -4.83
C ASP A 184 15.84 -1.22 -4.08
N TYR A 185 15.69 0.08 -3.76
CA TYR A 185 16.68 0.83 -2.98
C TYR A 185 16.84 0.24 -1.57
N LEU A 186 15.73 -0.03 -0.88
CA LEU A 186 15.76 -0.62 0.47
C LEU A 186 16.37 -2.02 0.49
N SER A 187 16.12 -2.83 -0.53
CA SER A 187 16.71 -4.16 -0.65
C SER A 187 18.24 -4.10 -0.87
N GLN A 188 18.71 -3.13 -1.65
CA GLN A 188 20.14 -2.87 -1.84
C GLN A 188 20.79 -2.36 -0.55
N THR A 189 20.15 -1.42 0.13
CA THR A 189 20.64 -0.89 1.42
C THR A 189 20.75 -1.99 2.47
N ARG A 190 19.75 -2.89 2.54
CA ARG A 190 19.82 -4.08 3.39
C ARG A 190 21.06 -4.91 3.09
N GLY A 191 21.31 -5.23 1.84
CA GLY A 191 22.50 -6.02 1.43
C GLY A 191 23.81 -5.33 1.78
N LYS A 192 23.89 -4.00 1.69
CA LYS A 192 25.10 -3.25 2.09
C LYS A 192 25.34 -3.31 3.60
N ILE A 193 24.29 -3.16 4.41
CA ILE A 193 24.39 -3.24 5.88
C ILE A 193 24.77 -4.67 6.29
N GLU A 194 24.16 -5.67 5.68
CA GLU A 194 24.46 -7.09 5.94
C GLU A 194 25.93 -7.42 5.61
N ALA A 195 26.43 -6.99 4.45
CA ALA A 195 27.82 -7.16 4.06
C ALA A 195 28.80 -6.41 4.98
N ALA A 196 28.40 -5.25 5.50
CA ALA A 196 29.22 -4.51 6.46
C ALA A 196 29.32 -5.22 7.82
N ASN A 197 28.27 -5.94 8.23
CA ASN A 197 28.25 -6.73 9.46
C ASN A 197 29.13 -8.02 9.37
N GLU A 198 29.26 -8.57 8.16
CA GLU A 198 30.07 -9.78 7.93
C GLU A 198 31.57 -9.50 7.74
N ALA A 199 31.96 -8.22 7.59
CA ALA A 199 33.36 -7.85 7.40
C ALA A 199 34.21 -8.22 8.64
N PRO A 200 35.33 -9.00 8.50
CA PRO A 200 36.14 -9.42 9.62
C PRO A 200 36.76 -8.21 10.32
N VAL A 201 36.58 -8.11 11.65
CA VAL A 201 37.36 -7.19 12.48
C VAL A 201 38.79 -7.73 12.53
N PRO A 202 39.82 -6.96 12.11
CA PRO A 202 41.23 -7.46 12.17
C PRO A 202 41.60 -7.74 13.63
N PRO A 203 42.26 -8.87 13.92
CA PRO A 203 42.65 -9.18 15.28
C PRO A 203 43.68 -8.16 15.81
N ALA A 204 43.44 -7.69 17.04
CA ALA A 204 44.38 -6.80 17.73
C ALA A 204 45.69 -7.55 18.04
N THR A 205 46.72 -7.31 17.23
CA THR A 205 48.08 -7.80 17.51
C THR A 205 48.86 -6.75 18.28
N THR A 206 49.46 -7.15 19.42
CA THR A 206 50.38 -6.30 20.18
C THR A 206 51.73 -6.22 19.47
N PRO A 207 52.27 -5.05 19.13
CA PRO A 207 53.48 -4.89 18.37
C PRO A 207 54.74 -5.02 19.25
N ASP A 208 55.67 -5.85 18.86
CA ASP A 208 56.95 -6.13 19.62
C ASP A 208 58.12 -5.19 19.25
N SER A 209 58.03 -4.39 18.16
CA SER A 209 59.12 -3.50 17.72
C SER A 209 58.71 -2.07 17.45
N VAL A 210 59.69 -1.10 17.51
CA VAL A 210 59.42 0.34 17.22
C VAL A 210 58.98 0.57 15.77
N LEU A 211 59.52 -0.18 14.83
CA LEU A 211 59.16 -0.14 13.42
C LEU A 211 57.72 -0.67 13.18
N GLU A 212 57.34 -1.67 13.93
CA GLU A 212 56.00 -2.24 13.93
C GLU A 212 54.99 -1.26 14.51
N ARG A 213 55.37 -0.50 15.55
CA ARG A 213 54.54 0.61 16.13
C ARG A 213 54.33 1.74 15.15
N LEU A 214 55.36 2.11 14.39
CA LEU A 214 55.30 3.14 13.35
C LEU A 214 54.42 2.70 12.18
N ASN A 215 54.61 1.48 11.71
CA ASN A 215 53.76 0.92 10.66
C ASN A 215 52.31 0.80 11.12
N LYS A 216 52.10 0.34 12.37
CA LYS A 216 50.78 0.28 12.96
C LYS A 216 50.12 1.69 13.07
N PHE A 217 50.92 2.71 13.46
CA PHE A 217 50.41 4.09 13.50
C PHE A 217 49.96 4.59 12.11
N PHE A 218 50.74 4.28 11.05
CA PHE A 218 50.34 4.65 9.67
C PHE A 218 49.17 3.81 9.17
N ASP A 219 49.07 2.54 9.54
CA ASP A 219 47.95 1.66 9.18
C ASP A 219 46.69 2.04 9.97
N ASP A 220 46.82 2.37 11.28
CA ASP A 220 45.74 2.88 12.10
C ASP A 220 45.17 4.22 11.54
N GLN A 221 46.10 5.09 11.05
CA GLN A 221 45.69 6.37 10.45
C GLN A 221 45.01 6.18 9.08
N ARG A 222 45.41 5.19 8.27
CA ARG A 222 44.71 4.79 7.04
C ARG A 222 43.40 4.12 7.34
N GLN A 223 43.34 3.26 8.35
CA GLN A 223 42.09 2.66 8.83
C GLN A 223 41.11 3.73 9.36
N ALA A 224 41.58 4.75 10.09
CA ALA A 224 40.75 5.86 10.55
C ALA A 224 40.09 6.60 9.40
N LEU A 225 40.85 6.91 8.35
CA LEU A 225 40.33 7.55 7.13
C LEU A 225 39.32 6.64 6.39
N ASP A 226 39.56 5.33 6.41
CA ASP A 226 38.64 4.37 5.80
C ASP A 226 37.34 4.22 6.63
N ILE A 227 37.46 4.23 7.98
CA ILE A 227 36.29 4.22 8.89
C ILE A 227 35.43 5.49 8.73
N GLU A 228 36.08 6.66 8.68
CA GLU A 228 35.33 7.92 8.47
C GLU A 228 34.61 7.92 7.09
N GLY A 229 35.26 7.43 6.06
CA GLY A 229 34.66 7.23 4.74
C GLY A 229 33.52 6.21 4.75
N ARG A 230 33.63 5.13 5.53
CA ARG A 230 32.56 4.12 5.70
C ARG A 230 31.37 4.71 6.47
N LEU A 231 31.62 5.43 7.56
CA LEU A 231 30.58 6.08 8.35
C LEU A 231 29.80 7.13 7.53
N THR A 232 30.53 7.91 6.73
CA THR A 232 29.90 8.90 5.84
C THR A 232 29.01 8.24 4.80
N ARG A 233 29.47 7.15 4.19
CA ARG A 233 28.65 6.37 3.23
C ARG A 233 27.46 5.72 3.92
N LEU A 234 27.63 5.12 5.09
CA LEU A 234 26.54 4.54 5.87
C LEU A 234 25.48 5.59 6.19
N ARG A 235 25.90 6.79 6.61
CA ARG A 235 24.99 7.90 6.88
C ARG A 235 24.22 8.31 5.63
N GLN A 236 24.86 8.40 4.48
CA GLN A 236 24.20 8.70 3.21
C GLN A 236 23.21 7.60 2.79
N ASP A 237 23.57 6.34 2.95
CA ASP A 237 22.68 5.20 2.68
C ASP A 237 21.47 5.20 3.62
N VAL A 238 21.65 5.56 4.90
CA VAL A 238 20.59 5.71 5.89
C VAL A 238 19.65 6.88 5.54
N GLU A 239 20.19 8.06 5.22
CA GLU A 239 19.40 9.23 4.81
C GLU A 239 18.57 8.90 3.55
N GLY A 240 19.16 8.24 2.56
CA GLY A 240 18.44 7.77 1.37
C GLY A 240 17.36 6.73 1.68
N ALA A 241 17.64 5.79 2.60
CA ALA A 241 16.66 4.79 3.02
C ALA A 241 15.45 5.44 3.74
N VAL A 242 15.70 6.42 4.59
CA VAL A 242 14.64 7.20 5.25
C VAL A 242 13.73 7.88 4.23
N GLU A 243 14.30 8.52 3.21
CA GLU A 243 13.51 9.15 2.14
C GLU A 243 12.65 8.13 1.39
N GLN A 244 13.19 6.96 1.06
CA GLN A 244 12.42 5.91 0.36
C GLN A 244 11.34 5.30 1.24
N ILE A 245 11.57 5.12 2.54
CA ILE A 245 10.55 4.66 3.48
C ILE A 245 9.39 5.67 3.55
N VAL A 246 9.69 6.97 3.66
CA VAL A 246 8.66 8.01 3.67
C VAL A 246 7.85 8.00 2.36
N ASN A 247 8.51 7.83 1.21
CA ASN A 247 7.83 7.68 -0.08
C ASN A 247 6.89 6.47 -0.10
N LEU A 248 7.32 5.32 0.42
CA LEU A 248 6.49 4.12 0.53
C LEU A 248 5.31 4.30 1.48
N ILE A 249 5.51 4.97 2.61
CA ILE A 249 4.42 5.34 3.54
C ILE A 249 3.34 6.12 2.79
N VAL A 250 3.73 7.14 2.04
CA VAL A 250 2.79 7.96 1.26
C VAL A 250 2.06 7.12 0.22
N VAL A 251 2.79 6.27 -0.52
CA VAL A 251 2.21 5.37 -1.54
C VAL A 251 1.15 4.47 -0.91
N TYR A 252 1.48 3.75 0.17
CA TYR A 252 0.55 2.82 0.82
C TYR A 252 -0.65 3.52 1.45
N VAL A 253 -0.48 4.68 2.07
CA VAL A 253 -1.60 5.45 2.63
C VAL A 253 -2.55 5.91 1.51
N ILE A 254 -2.01 6.36 0.38
CA ILE A 254 -2.82 6.76 -0.76
C ILE A 254 -3.55 5.55 -1.35
N GLU A 255 -2.83 4.46 -1.65
CA GLU A 255 -3.37 3.29 -2.34
C GLU A 255 -4.40 2.53 -1.50
N THR A 256 -4.12 2.31 -0.22
CA THR A 256 -4.95 1.41 0.61
C THR A 256 -6.02 2.12 1.43
N LEU A 257 -5.91 3.44 1.63
CA LEU A 257 -6.84 4.22 2.45
C LEU A 257 -7.50 5.34 1.66
N LEU A 258 -6.73 6.29 1.12
CA LEU A 258 -7.30 7.52 0.56
C LEU A 258 -8.06 7.27 -0.74
N LEU A 259 -7.50 6.49 -1.66
CA LEU A 259 -8.16 6.21 -2.94
C LEU A 259 -9.43 5.38 -2.78
N PRO A 260 -9.45 4.23 -2.08
CA PRO A 260 -10.68 3.46 -1.90
C PRO A 260 -11.77 4.28 -1.20
N LEU A 261 -11.45 5.02 -0.14
CA LEU A 261 -12.40 5.89 0.55
C LEU A 261 -12.89 7.03 -0.35
N GLY A 262 -11.99 7.66 -1.11
CA GLY A 262 -12.33 8.70 -2.07
C GLY A 262 -13.34 8.19 -3.12
N PHE A 263 -13.10 7.04 -3.71
CA PHE A 263 -14.02 6.41 -4.66
C PHE A 263 -15.36 6.07 -4.02
N LEU A 264 -15.39 5.56 -2.79
CA LEU A 264 -16.63 5.26 -2.07
C LEU A 264 -17.43 6.54 -1.78
N VAL A 265 -16.78 7.63 -1.38
CA VAL A 265 -17.44 8.92 -1.15
C VAL A 265 -18.03 9.48 -2.46
N VAL A 266 -17.28 9.41 -3.56
CA VAL A 266 -17.76 9.84 -4.88
C VAL A 266 -18.94 8.98 -5.32
N ALA A 267 -18.84 7.66 -5.23
CA ALA A 267 -19.92 6.72 -5.59
C ALA A 267 -21.18 6.98 -4.75
N TRP A 268 -21.03 7.17 -3.42
CA TRP A 268 -22.15 7.54 -2.56
C TRP A 268 -22.75 8.89 -2.92
N GLY A 269 -21.93 9.88 -3.26
CA GLY A 269 -22.37 11.19 -3.75
C GLY A 269 -23.25 11.09 -5.00
N LEU A 270 -22.86 10.24 -5.96
CA LEU A 270 -23.61 9.96 -7.18
C LEU A 270 -24.95 9.30 -6.88
N VAL A 271 -24.98 8.28 -6.01
CA VAL A 271 -26.21 7.62 -5.57
C VAL A 271 -27.14 8.61 -4.87
N ARG A 272 -26.62 9.40 -3.95
CA ARG A 272 -27.39 10.43 -3.24
C ARG A 272 -27.96 11.50 -4.19
N HIS A 273 -27.20 11.89 -5.20
CA HIS A 273 -27.67 12.83 -6.22
C HIS A 273 -28.79 12.21 -7.06
N ALA A 274 -28.64 10.95 -7.49
CA ALA A 274 -29.70 10.22 -8.20
C ALA A 274 -30.96 10.08 -7.35
N TRP A 275 -30.85 9.79 -6.05
CA TRP A 275 -32.00 9.70 -5.14
C TRP A 275 -32.80 10.99 -5.05
N ARG A 276 -32.13 12.15 -5.07
CA ARG A 276 -32.81 13.47 -5.04
C ARG A 276 -33.57 13.76 -6.33
N ARG A 277 -33.15 13.19 -7.46
CA ARG A 277 -33.83 13.34 -8.75
C ARG A 277 -35.02 12.39 -8.94
N ILE A 278 -35.04 11.28 -8.19
CA ILE A 278 -36.11 10.28 -8.19
C ILE A 278 -37.28 10.73 -7.25
N ALA A 279 -37.01 11.64 -6.33
CA ALA A 279 -38.03 12.23 -5.47
C ALA A 279 -38.86 13.28 -6.19
#